data_b4b031c0100e5ecc1576a796895c4f26
#
_entry.id   b4b031c0100e5ecc1576a796895c4f26
#
_cell.length_a   1.000
_cell.length_b   1.000
_cell.length_c   1.000
_cell.angle_alpha   90.00
_cell.angle_beta   90.00
_cell.angle_gamma   90.00
#
_symmetry.space_group_name_H-M   'P 1'
#
loop_
_entity.id
_entity.type
_entity.pdbx_description
1 polymer ?
#
loop_
_entity_poly.entity_id
_entity_poly.type
_entity_poly.pdbx_seq_one_letter_code
_entity_poly.pdbx_strand_id
1 'polypeptide(L)'
;MRSWRYLMVILCACMLLGTPWAAVSEEAEEITVATGNWPGFSTPDGKGYYLALLQSAFPVSKWKLSIDFVPFSRALYMVKQKKVDVGLGFYIDEVEADYYCDIPVEVDQVDVALTPELAAIWQDINSLKKKKVKALLEYRYDTFIKVPMYYEEGSDLLQMLNHVNNGKIDAVLDYKRSLAGLASQLNRPQQYVIKENVLNPEVFFVFPQTQKGKRLKAIFNRAMARMAESGELDRLFRANISYRARVPTAN
;
A
#
# COMPACT_ATOMS: atom_id res chain seq x y z
N MET A 1 -77.21 41.31 -46.52
CA MET A 1 -76.95 42.08 -45.34
C MET A 1 -76.46 41.12 -44.23
N ARG A 2 -75.43 41.52 -43.57
CA ARG A 2 -74.81 40.95 -42.40
C ARG A 2 -73.83 39.74 -42.60
N SER A 3 -72.60 40.10 -42.73
CA SER A 3 -71.37 39.35 -42.66
C SER A 3 -71.19 38.78 -41.29
N TRP A 4 -70.96 37.49 -41.19
CA TRP A 4 -70.48 36.84 -39.95
C TRP A 4 -69.02 36.55 -40.10
N ARG A 5 -68.20 37.34 -39.41
CA ARG A 5 -66.75 37.18 -39.35
C ARG A 5 -66.43 36.10 -38.27
N TYR A 6 -65.95 34.95 -38.74
CA TYR A 6 -65.42 33.92 -37.84
C TYR A 6 -64.06 34.35 -37.32
N LEU A 7 -64.05 34.61 -36.05
CA LEU A 7 -62.80 34.83 -35.33
C LEU A 7 -62.16 33.46 -35.06
N MET A 8 -61.13 33.12 -35.85
CA MET A 8 -60.32 31.93 -35.66
C MET A 8 -59.29 32.23 -34.55
N VAL A 9 -59.59 31.78 -33.33
CA VAL A 9 -58.57 31.75 -32.22
C VAL A 9 -57.61 30.62 -32.49
N ILE A 10 -56.44 30.94 -32.98
CA ILE A 10 -55.32 29.99 -33.07
C ILE A 10 -54.76 29.81 -31.66
N LEU A 11 -55.13 28.70 -31.05
CA LEU A 11 -54.55 28.23 -29.79
C LEU A 11 -53.13 27.66 -30.08
N CYS A 12 -52.13 28.49 -30.02
CA CYS A 12 -50.71 28.02 -30.03
C CYS A 12 -50.44 27.20 -28.76
N ALA A 13 -50.72 25.92 -28.83
CA ALA A 13 -50.22 24.97 -27.84
C ALA A 13 -48.71 24.85 -28.00
N CYS A 14 -47.96 25.65 -27.25
CA CYS A 14 -46.53 25.41 -27.04
C CYS A 14 -46.38 24.06 -26.31
N MET A 15 -46.26 22.98 -27.07
CA MET A 15 -45.69 21.74 -26.54
C MET A 15 -44.23 22.02 -26.18
N LEU A 16 -43.99 22.39 -24.94
CA LEU A 16 -42.68 22.26 -24.31
C LEU A 16 -42.37 20.78 -24.30
N LEU A 17 -41.74 20.31 -25.37
CA LEU A 17 -41.04 19.05 -25.40
C LEU A 17 -39.86 19.19 -24.41
N GLY A 18 -40.15 18.92 -23.14
CA GLY A 18 -39.14 18.69 -22.15
C GLY A 18 -38.32 17.51 -22.63
N THR A 19 -37.20 17.81 -23.29
CA THR A 19 -36.16 16.79 -23.52
C THR A 19 -35.82 16.23 -22.15
N PRO A 20 -36.00 14.92 -21.91
CA PRO A 20 -35.49 14.35 -20.68
C PRO A 20 -34.00 14.63 -20.69
N TRP A 21 -33.52 15.43 -19.73
CA TRP A 21 -32.12 15.54 -19.44
C TRP A 21 -31.73 14.14 -19.00
N ALA A 22 -31.24 13.33 -19.94
CA ALA A 22 -30.63 12.07 -19.64
C ALA A 22 -29.47 12.42 -18.66
N ALA A 23 -29.69 12.13 -17.39
CA ALA A 23 -28.59 12.13 -16.43
C ALA A 23 -27.57 11.14 -17.00
N VAL A 24 -26.55 11.68 -17.64
CA VAL A 24 -25.35 10.90 -18.01
C VAL A 24 -24.83 10.40 -16.66
N SER A 25 -25.11 9.15 -16.36
CA SER A 25 -24.43 8.45 -15.27
C SER A 25 -22.95 8.52 -15.62
N GLU A 26 -22.22 9.42 -14.97
CA GLU A 26 -20.78 9.51 -15.12
C GLU A 26 -20.24 8.16 -14.66
N GLU A 27 -19.78 7.35 -15.60
CA GLU A 27 -19.23 6.02 -15.31
C GLU A 27 -18.04 6.21 -14.38
N ALA A 28 -18.01 5.45 -13.29
CA ALA A 28 -16.95 5.57 -12.29
C ALA A 28 -15.59 5.35 -12.95
N GLU A 29 -14.68 6.33 -12.83
CA GLU A 29 -13.35 6.23 -13.41
C GLU A 29 -12.55 5.12 -12.72
N GLU A 30 -11.97 4.23 -13.52
CA GLU A 30 -11.17 3.13 -13.00
C GLU A 30 -9.78 3.60 -12.55
N ILE A 31 -9.30 3.10 -11.40
CA ILE A 31 -7.94 3.28 -10.89
C ILE A 31 -7.31 1.91 -10.79
N THR A 32 -6.21 1.67 -11.51
CA THR A 32 -5.44 0.44 -11.43
C THR A 32 -4.40 0.54 -10.31
N VAL A 33 -4.35 -0.49 -9.45
CA VAL A 33 -3.53 -0.52 -8.24
C VAL A 33 -2.69 -1.80 -8.22
N ALA A 34 -1.39 -1.70 -7.91
CA ALA A 34 -0.55 -2.86 -7.63
C ALA A 34 -0.12 -2.88 -6.15
N THR A 35 -0.28 -4.04 -5.51
CA THR A 35 0.06 -4.24 -4.10
C THR A 35 0.43 -5.69 -3.79
N GLY A 36 1.08 -5.93 -2.66
CA GLY A 36 1.23 -7.26 -2.09
C GLY A 36 -0.03 -7.73 -1.36
N ASN A 37 -0.09 -9.02 -1.05
CA ASN A 37 -1.07 -9.56 -0.11
C ASN A 37 -0.48 -9.46 1.31
N TRP A 38 -0.74 -8.33 1.98
CA TRP A 38 -0.22 -8.06 3.33
C TRP A 38 -1.37 -8.00 4.34
N PRO A 39 -1.51 -9.04 5.19
CA PRO A 39 -2.57 -9.10 6.17
C PRO A 39 -2.61 -7.88 7.10
N GLY A 40 -3.78 -7.24 7.20
CA GLY A 40 -3.99 -5.99 7.92
C GLY A 40 -3.81 -4.74 7.05
N PHE A 41 -3.05 -4.80 5.97
CA PHE A 41 -2.78 -3.67 5.07
C PHE A 41 -3.55 -3.75 3.76
N SER A 42 -3.39 -4.83 3.01
CA SER A 42 -4.07 -5.06 1.74
C SER A 42 -4.26 -6.57 1.51
N THR A 43 -5.51 -7.00 1.42
CA THR A 43 -5.87 -8.41 1.24
C THR A 43 -6.88 -8.59 0.11
N PRO A 44 -6.86 -9.75 -0.59
CA PRO A 44 -7.74 -9.99 -1.76
C PRO A 44 -9.24 -9.95 -1.44
N ASP A 45 -9.64 -10.03 -0.16
CA ASP A 45 -11.04 -9.86 0.27
C ASP A 45 -11.45 -8.37 0.37
N GLY A 46 -10.61 -7.45 -0.11
CA GLY A 46 -10.89 -6.02 -0.15
C GLY A 46 -10.72 -5.29 1.17
N LYS A 47 -10.04 -5.91 2.16
CA LYS A 47 -9.82 -5.34 3.49
C LYS A 47 -8.37 -4.91 3.71
N GLY A 48 -8.17 -4.09 4.74
CA GLY A 48 -6.89 -3.64 5.22
C GLY A 48 -6.71 -2.13 5.17
N TYR A 49 -5.74 -1.64 5.92
CA TYR A 49 -5.50 -0.21 6.13
C TYR A 49 -5.22 0.55 4.82
N TYR A 50 -4.39 -0.01 3.93
CA TYR A 50 -4.07 0.65 2.65
C TYR A 50 -5.31 0.78 1.76
N LEU A 51 -6.15 -0.26 1.73
CA LEU A 51 -7.39 -0.21 0.94
C LEU A 51 -8.39 0.76 1.55
N ALA A 52 -8.47 0.85 2.88
CA ALA A 52 -9.30 1.84 3.56
C ALA A 52 -8.85 3.28 3.26
N LEU A 53 -7.53 3.55 3.22
CA LEU A 53 -6.99 4.85 2.79
C LEU A 53 -7.39 5.18 1.36
N LEU A 54 -7.23 4.23 0.42
CA LEU A 54 -7.63 4.44 -0.97
C LEU A 54 -9.14 4.72 -1.09
N GLN A 55 -9.98 3.96 -0.40
CA GLN A 55 -11.44 4.13 -0.42
C GLN A 55 -11.88 5.47 0.18
N SER A 56 -11.19 5.96 1.22
CA SER A 56 -11.42 7.29 1.79
C SER A 56 -11.01 8.42 0.84
N ALA A 57 -9.91 8.22 0.08
CA ALA A 57 -9.43 9.20 -0.89
C ALA A 57 -10.23 9.15 -2.21
N PHE A 58 -10.69 7.97 -2.62
CA PHE A 58 -11.35 7.67 -3.88
C PHE A 58 -12.70 6.98 -3.65
N PRO A 59 -13.76 7.73 -3.29
CA PRO A 59 -15.08 7.16 -3.00
C PRO A 59 -15.67 6.39 -4.19
N VAL A 60 -16.29 5.24 -3.90
CA VAL A 60 -16.85 4.31 -4.90
C VAL A 60 -17.93 4.95 -5.80
N SER A 61 -18.55 6.06 -5.37
CA SER A 61 -19.51 6.82 -6.19
C SER A 61 -18.89 7.49 -7.41
N LYS A 62 -17.57 7.66 -7.44
CA LYS A 62 -16.81 8.30 -8.54
C LYS A 62 -15.69 7.45 -9.09
N TRP A 63 -15.22 6.44 -8.34
CA TRP A 63 -14.03 5.69 -8.64
C TRP A 63 -14.24 4.19 -8.48
N LYS A 64 -13.66 3.41 -9.39
CA LYS A 64 -13.59 1.96 -9.32
C LYS A 64 -12.13 1.53 -9.15
N LEU A 65 -11.81 0.87 -8.04
CA LEU A 65 -10.48 0.33 -7.82
C LEU A 65 -10.35 -1.05 -8.47
N SER A 66 -9.35 -1.22 -9.33
CA SER A 66 -8.94 -2.50 -9.93
C SER A 66 -7.59 -2.87 -9.33
N ILE A 67 -7.54 -3.90 -8.49
CA ILE A 67 -6.38 -4.18 -7.64
C ILE A 67 -5.71 -5.49 -8.04
N ASP A 68 -4.44 -5.40 -8.42
CA ASP A 68 -3.57 -6.54 -8.69
C ASP A 68 -2.76 -6.89 -7.43
N PHE A 69 -3.04 -8.06 -6.86
CA PHE A 69 -2.26 -8.62 -5.75
C PHE A 69 -1.12 -9.45 -6.30
N VAL A 70 0.09 -8.94 -6.22
CA VAL A 70 1.31 -9.52 -6.81
C VAL A 70 2.48 -9.46 -5.82
N PRO A 71 3.55 -10.24 -6.01
CA PRO A 71 4.79 -10.05 -5.25
C PRO A 71 5.30 -8.61 -5.39
N PHE A 72 5.89 -8.05 -4.34
CA PHE A 72 6.33 -6.64 -4.30
C PHE A 72 7.25 -6.29 -5.48
N SER A 73 8.21 -7.15 -5.82
CA SER A 73 9.08 -6.97 -6.99
C SER A 73 8.30 -6.80 -8.30
N ARG A 74 7.15 -7.47 -8.43
CA ARG A 74 6.26 -7.32 -9.58
C ARG A 74 5.50 -6.01 -9.53
N ALA A 75 4.98 -5.59 -8.34
CA ALA A 75 4.33 -4.30 -8.16
C ALA A 75 5.29 -3.14 -8.50
N LEU A 76 6.53 -3.20 -8.00
CA LEU A 76 7.60 -2.24 -8.31
C LEU A 76 7.84 -2.14 -9.83
N TYR A 77 7.95 -3.29 -10.52
CA TYR A 77 8.08 -3.30 -11.97
C TYR A 77 6.89 -2.63 -12.66
N MET A 78 5.65 -2.93 -12.24
CA MET A 78 4.45 -2.36 -12.85
C MET A 78 4.39 -0.84 -12.70
N VAL A 79 4.78 -0.33 -11.53
CA VAL A 79 4.90 1.12 -11.25
C VAL A 79 5.96 1.77 -12.13
N LYS A 80 7.19 1.22 -12.16
CA LYS A 80 8.29 1.73 -13.00
C LYS A 80 7.95 1.74 -14.49
N GLN A 81 7.18 0.76 -14.96
CA GLN A 81 6.71 0.68 -16.34
C GLN A 81 5.39 1.44 -16.58
N LYS A 82 4.88 2.18 -15.58
CA LYS A 82 3.62 2.96 -15.68
C LYS A 82 2.42 2.12 -16.14
N LYS A 83 2.39 0.83 -15.72
CA LYS A 83 1.32 -0.13 -16.05
C LYS A 83 0.15 -0.06 -15.08
N VAL A 84 0.32 0.65 -13.98
CA VAL A 84 -0.71 0.91 -12.97
C VAL A 84 -0.71 2.39 -12.62
N ASP A 85 -1.80 2.86 -12.04
CA ASP A 85 -1.97 4.25 -11.64
C ASP A 85 -1.42 4.51 -10.23
N VAL A 86 -1.41 3.47 -9.37
CA VAL A 86 -0.99 3.55 -7.97
C VAL A 86 -0.25 2.28 -7.57
N GLY A 87 0.87 2.45 -6.87
CA GLY A 87 1.56 1.38 -6.14
C GLY A 87 1.46 1.61 -4.64
N LEU A 88 1.28 0.52 -3.86
CA LEU A 88 1.16 0.59 -2.40
C LEU A 88 2.36 -0.03 -1.72
N GLY A 89 2.77 0.52 -0.57
CA GLY A 89 3.78 -0.08 0.29
C GLY A 89 5.22 0.13 -0.18
N PHE A 90 5.57 1.33 -0.64
CA PHE A 90 6.89 1.68 -1.17
C PHE A 90 7.72 2.42 -0.13
N TYR A 91 9.00 2.07 -0.06
CA TYR A 91 10.00 2.85 0.67
C TYR A 91 10.59 3.96 -0.20
N ILE A 92 11.24 4.93 0.44
CA ILE A 92 11.92 6.01 -0.27
C ILE A 92 13.06 5.44 -1.15
N ASP A 93 13.37 6.10 -2.27
CA ASP A 93 14.40 5.73 -3.24
C ASP A 93 14.15 4.45 -4.08
N GLU A 94 12.96 3.85 -4.00
CA GLU A 94 12.59 2.71 -4.85
C GLU A 94 12.10 3.13 -6.24
N VAL A 95 11.52 4.34 -6.33
CA VAL A 95 11.07 4.98 -7.57
C VAL A 95 11.49 6.45 -7.57
N GLU A 96 11.20 7.16 -8.67
CA GLU A 96 11.50 8.59 -8.79
C GLU A 96 10.81 9.41 -7.70
N ALA A 97 11.50 10.42 -7.16
CA ALA A 97 11.07 11.22 -6.01
C ALA A 97 9.67 11.85 -6.17
N ASP A 98 9.30 12.23 -7.39
CA ASP A 98 8.02 12.87 -7.69
C ASP A 98 6.83 11.88 -7.77
N TYR A 99 7.09 10.55 -7.68
CA TYR A 99 6.02 9.53 -7.61
C TYR A 99 5.38 9.45 -6.21
N TYR A 100 6.13 9.72 -5.14
CA TYR A 100 5.67 9.54 -3.78
C TYR A 100 4.55 10.50 -3.38
N CYS A 101 3.56 10.04 -2.61
CA CYS A 101 2.65 10.92 -1.90
C CYS A 101 3.43 11.80 -0.89
N ASP A 102 2.85 12.94 -0.51
CA ASP A 102 3.56 13.95 0.27
C ASP A 102 3.70 13.56 1.75
N ILE A 103 2.81 12.72 2.26
CA ILE A 103 2.79 12.26 3.65
C ILE A 103 2.95 10.73 3.63
N PRO A 104 3.89 10.15 4.41
CA PRO A 104 3.98 8.71 4.55
C PRO A 104 2.66 8.13 5.09
N VAL A 105 2.24 6.99 4.55
CA VAL A 105 0.99 6.35 4.99
C VAL A 105 1.16 5.64 6.32
N GLU A 106 2.38 5.19 6.62
CA GLU A 106 2.75 4.59 7.91
C GLU A 106 4.25 4.66 8.16
N VAL A 107 4.66 4.26 9.36
CA VAL A 107 6.04 3.90 9.71
C VAL A 107 6.05 2.40 9.96
N ASP A 108 6.78 1.68 9.12
CA ASP A 108 6.84 0.24 9.16
C ASP A 108 7.57 -0.29 10.39
N GLN A 109 7.31 -1.54 10.77
CA GLN A 109 7.97 -2.23 11.86
C GLN A 109 8.55 -3.54 11.35
N VAL A 110 9.81 -3.47 10.90
CA VAL A 110 10.53 -4.63 10.44
C VAL A 110 11.12 -5.38 11.62
N ASP A 111 10.94 -6.68 11.61
CA ASP A 111 11.44 -7.60 12.61
C ASP A 111 12.56 -8.46 12.03
N VAL A 112 13.24 -9.23 12.87
CA VAL A 112 14.33 -10.11 12.43
C VAL A 112 14.26 -11.47 13.10
N ALA A 113 14.35 -12.54 12.32
CA ALA A 113 14.61 -13.88 12.81
C ALA A 113 16.13 -14.11 12.86
N LEU A 114 16.64 -14.48 14.03
CA LEU A 114 18.08 -14.64 14.31
C LEU A 114 18.38 -16.08 14.70
N THR A 115 19.58 -16.57 14.38
CA THR A 115 20.08 -17.79 15.03
C THR A 115 20.12 -17.62 16.54
N PRO A 116 20.01 -18.71 17.34
CA PRO A 116 20.10 -18.63 18.82
C PRO A 116 21.38 -17.95 19.30
N GLU A 117 22.50 -18.21 18.65
CA GLU A 117 23.81 -17.66 18.98
C GLU A 117 23.83 -16.13 18.79
N LEU A 118 23.31 -15.64 17.65
CA LEU A 118 23.23 -14.21 17.42
C LEU A 118 22.19 -13.55 18.32
N ALA A 119 21.07 -14.21 18.58
CA ALA A 119 20.02 -13.70 19.48
C ALA A 119 20.51 -13.53 20.92
N ALA A 120 21.43 -14.39 21.39
CA ALA A 120 22.01 -14.32 22.73
C ALA A 120 22.90 -13.09 22.95
N ILE A 121 23.51 -12.56 21.88
CA ILE A 121 24.39 -11.38 21.92
C ILE A 121 23.77 -10.15 21.28
N TRP A 122 22.50 -10.24 20.88
CA TRP A 122 21.79 -9.16 20.21
C TRP A 122 21.62 -7.94 21.11
N GLN A 123 22.06 -6.79 20.66
CA GLN A 123 21.85 -5.50 21.31
C GLN A 123 20.90 -4.62 20.47
N ASP A 124 21.25 -4.45 19.21
CA ASP A 124 20.50 -3.65 18.22
C ASP A 124 20.89 -4.09 16.80
N ILE A 125 20.47 -3.32 15.80
CA ILE A 125 20.73 -3.59 14.37
C ILE A 125 22.24 -3.67 14.05
N ASN A 126 23.12 -3.05 14.85
CA ASN A 126 24.57 -3.14 14.67
C ASN A 126 25.12 -4.56 14.93
N SER A 127 24.37 -5.41 15.63
CA SER A 127 24.70 -6.83 15.82
C SER A 127 24.76 -7.61 14.51
N LEU A 128 24.20 -7.06 13.41
CA LEU A 128 24.29 -7.63 12.06
C LEU A 128 25.65 -7.41 11.37
N LYS A 129 26.60 -6.70 12.00
CA LYS A 129 27.93 -6.46 11.44
C LYS A 129 28.62 -7.76 11.04
N LYS A 130 29.00 -7.88 9.74
CA LYS A 130 29.65 -9.07 9.14
C LYS A 130 28.80 -10.35 9.24
N LYS A 131 27.49 -10.23 9.40
CA LYS A 131 26.55 -11.37 9.41
C LYS A 131 25.95 -11.60 8.03
N LYS A 132 25.53 -12.87 7.78
CA LYS A 132 24.79 -13.26 6.57
C LYS A 132 23.31 -12.98 6.82
N VAL A 133 22.78 -11.99 6.14
CA VAL A 133 21.40 -11.49 6.30
C VAL A 133 20.64 -11.68 5.02
N LYS A 134 19.41 -12.19 5.10
CA LYS A 134 18.52 -12.29 3.94
C LYS A 134 17.18 -11.57 4.16
N ALA A 135 16.56 -11.16 3.05
CA ALA A 135 15.21 -10.62 3.00
C ALA A 135 14.52 -11.04 1.70
N LEU A 136 13.25 -10.72 1.56
CA LEU A 136 12.53 -10.93 0.31
C LEU A 136 13.05 -9.98 -0.77
N LEU A 137 12.90 -10.43 -2.02
CA LEU A 137 13.37 -9.72 -3.21
C LEU A 137 12.75 -8.32 -3.31
N GLU A 138 13.59 -7.32 -3.56
CA GLU A 138 13.28 -5.88 -3.66
C GLU A 138 12.86 -5.21 -2.33
N TYR A 139 13.00 -5.88 -1.16
CA TYR A 139 12.75 -5.22 0.13
C TYR A 139 13.87 -4.25 0.53
N ARG A 140 15.07 -4.42 -0.01
CA ARG A 140 16.18 -3.48 0.06
C ARG A 140 16.50 -2.92 1.46
N TYR A 141 16.34 -3.74 2.50
CA TYR A 141 16.62 -3.30 3.88
C TYR A 141 18.08 -2.88 4.11
N ASP A 142 18.99 -3.33 3.25
CA ASP A 142 20.39 -2.90 3.23
C ASP A 142 20.54 -1.37 3.01
N THR A 143 19.59 -0.71 2.37
CA THR A 143 19.61 0.74 2.17
C THR A 143 19.38 1.52 3.47
N PHE A 144 18.66 0.94 4.42
CA PHE A 144 18.36 1.52 5.72
C PHE A 144 19.38 1.14 6.80
N ILE A 145 20.02 -0.02 6.65
CA ILE A 145 20.96 -0.56 7.63
C ILE A 145 22.38 -0.11 7.30
N LYS A 146 22.92 0.84 8.06
CA LYS A 146 24.27 1.40 7.82
C LYS A 146 25.41 0.55 8.41
N VAL A 147 25.20 -0.76 8.50
CA VAL A 147 26.15 -1.72 9.06
C VAL A 147 26.67 -2.63 7.94
N PRO A 148 28.00 -2.78 7.79
CA PRO A 148 28.56 -3.72 6.81
C PRO A 148 28.15 -5.16 7.13
N MET A 149 27.29 -5.75 6.28
CA MET A 149 26.80 -7.13 6.40
C MET A 149 26.84 -7.82 5.03
N TYR A 150 26.72 -9.15 5.02
CA TYR A 150 26.55 -9.92 3.78
C TYR A 150 25.05 -10.05 3.52
N TYR A 151 24.47 -9.05 2.82
CA TYR A 151 23.04 -8.98 2.52
C TYR A 151 22.75 -9.64 1.18
N GLU A 152 21.73 -10.49 1.16
CA GLU A 152 21.21 -11.12 -0.06
C GLU A 152 19.69 -11.16 -0.02
N GLU A 153 19.05 -11.07 -1.18
CA GLU A 153 17.62 -11.20 -1.32
C GLU A 153 17.24 -12.50 -2.02
N GLY A 154 16.04 -12.99 -1.69
CA GLY A 154 15.48 -14.22 -2.26
C GLY A 154 13.97 -14.16 -2.38
N SER A 155 13.39 -15.08 -3.15
CA SER A 155 11.94 -15.14 -3.40
C SER A 155 11.18 -16.09 -2.48
N ASP A 156 11.87 -16.88 -1.66
CA ASP A 156 11.28 -17.93 -0.81
C ASP A 156 11.61 -17.71 0.66
N LEU A 157 10.66 -17.11 1.39
CA LEU A 157 10.83 -16.83 2.82
C LEU A 157 10.93 -18.11 3.64
N LEU A 158 10.20 -19.18 3.30
CA LEU A 158 10.27 -20.45 4.04
C LEU A 158 11.66 -21.09 3.89
N GLN A 159 12.24 -21.04 2.70
CA GLN A 159 13.60 -21.51 2.47
C GLN A 159 14.61 -20.70 3.32
N MET A 160 14.48 -19.37 3.36
CA MET A 160 15.34 -18.51 4.17
C MET A 160 15.20 -18.81 5.67
N LEU A 161 13.95 -19.02 6.14
CA LEU A 161 13.70 -19.42 7.52
C LEU A 161 14.30 -20.79 7.86
N ASN A 162 14.24 -21.76 6.95
CA ASN A 162 14.96 -23.03 7.10
C ASN A 162 16.48 -22.83 7.17
N HIS A 163 17.03 -21.87 6.42
CA HIS A 163 18.46 -21.58 6.47
C HIS A 163 18.89 -20.98 7.81
N VAL A 164 18.16 -19.98 8.34
CA VAL A 164 18.47 -19.40 9.67
C VAL A 164 18.24 -20.43 10.77
N ASN A 165 17.19 -21.25 10.67
CA ASN A 165 16.86 -22.31 11.62
C ASN A 165 17.94 -23.41 11.71
N ASN A 166 18.73 -23.58 10.64
CA ASN A 166 19.82 -24.54 10.53
C ASN A 166 21.21 -23.90 10.67
N GLY A 167 21.33 -22.62 10.99
CA GLY A 167 22.59 -21.91 11.14
C GLY A 167 23.38 -21.69 9.84
N LYS A 168 22.75 -21.81 8.66
CA LYS A 168 23.39 -21.56 7.35
C LYS A 168 23.55 -20.08 7.06
N ILE A 169 22.63 -19.25 7.59
CA ILE A 169 22.66 -17.80 7.59
C ILE A 169 22.39 -17.31 9.01
N ASP A 170 22.74 -16.06 9.32
CA ASP A 170 22.64 -15.52 10.68
C ASP A 170 21.28 -14.88 10.97
N ALA A 171 20.65 -14.27 9.94
CA ALA A 171 19.40 -13.50 10.12
C ALA A 171 18.51 -13.50 8.86
N VAL A 172 17.20 -13.35 9.12
CA VAL A 172 16.20 -13.04 8.09
C VAL A 172 15.37 -11.85 8.55
N LEU A 173 15.33 -10.78 7.75
CA LEU A 173 14.51 -9.59 7.97
C LEU A 173 13.16 -9.77 7.27
N ASP A 174 12.08 -9.65 8.03
CA ASP A 174 10.70 -9.66 7.56
C ASP A 174 9.79 -9.25 8.72
N TYR A 175 8.48 -9.33 8.56
CA TYR A 175 7.51 -9.05 9.61
C TYR A 175 7.33 -10.24 10.54
N LYS A 176 7.22 -10.01 11.85
CA LYS A 176 6.96 -11.06 12.86
C LYS A 176 5.84 -12.01 12.44
N ARG A 177 4.77 -11.47 11.86
CA ARG A 177 3.63 -12.28 11.40
C ARG A 177 4.04 -13.28 10.33
N SER A 178 4.84 -12.88 9.35
CA SER A 178 5.36 -13.76 8.30
C SER A 178 6.35 -14.76 8.90
N LEU A 179 7.30 -14.27 9.70
CA LEU A 179 8.34 -15.09 10.36
C LEU A 179 7.74 -16.19 11.25
N ALA A 180 6.73 -15.83 12.07
CA ALA A 180 6.05 -16.79 12.96
C ALA A 180 5.03 -17.65 12.21
N GLY A 181 4.34 -17.11 11.21
CA GLY A 181 3.29 -17.81 10.46
C GLY A 181 3.79 -19.02 9.69
N LEU A 182 5.07 -19.04 9.30
CA LEU A 182 5.70 -20.15 8.59
C LEU A 182 6.38 -21.18 9.53
N ALA A 183 6.36 -20.96 10.83
CA ALA A 183 7.04 -21.82 11.80
C ALA A 183 6.60 -23.29 11.75
N SER A 184 5.32 -23.55 11.50
CA SER A 184 4.76 -24.90 11.38
C SER A 184 5.15 -25.64 10.09
N GLN A 185 5.71 -24.91 9.10
CA GLN A 185 6.13 -25.45 7.81
C GLN A 185 7.65 -25.70 7.72
N LEU A 186 8.38 -25.39 8.79
CA LEU A 186 9.82 -25.63 8.84
C LEU A 186 10.13 -27.14 8.79
N ASN A 187 11.30 -27.47 8.22
CA ASN A 187 11.77 -28.85 8.11
C ASN A 187 12.25 -29.47 9.47
N ARG A 188 12.33 -28.65 10.51
CA ARG A 188 12.58 -29.05 11.92
C ARG A 188 11.97 -27.99 12.86
N PRO A 189 11.74 -28.32 14.16
CA PRO A 189 11.21 -27.35 15.12
C PRO A 189 11.97 -26.03 15.13
N GLN A 190 11.22 -24.93 15.29
CA GLN A 190 11.80 -23.58 15.29
C GLN A 190 12.88 -23.43 16.35
N GLN A 191 14.05 -23.00 15.95
CA GLN A 191 15.18 -22.65 16.80
C GLN A 191 15.46 -21.14 16.78
N TYR A 192 15.19 -20.47 15.64
CA TYR A 192 15.43 -19.03 15.51
C TYR A 192 14.57 -18.23 16.51
N VAL A 193 15.14 -17.10 16.93
CA VAL A 193 14.49 -16.15 17.84
C VAL A 193 14.11 -14.90 17.05
N ILE A 194 12.88 -14.41 17.23
CA ILE A 194 12.42 -13.18 16.61
C ILE A 194 12.72 -12.00 17.54
N LYS A 195 13.42 -10.98 17.02
CA LYS A 195 13.52 -9.66 17.66
C LYS A 195 12.63 -8.69 16.86
N GLU A 196 11.81 -7.97 17.61
CA GLU A 196 10.77 -7.11 17.04
C GLU A 196 11.27 -5.68 16.89
N ASN A 197 10.74 -4.99 15.86
CA ASN A 197 10.88 -3.56 15.68
C ASN A 197 12.36 -3.11 15.59
N VAL A 198 13.13 -3.80 14.77
CA VAL A 198 14.58 -3.54 14.61
C VAL A 198 14.88 -2.45 13.59
N LEU A 199 13.90 -2.11 12.73
CA LEU A 199 13.99 -1.11 11.68
C LEU A 199 12.61 -0.47 11.44
N ASN A 200 12.58 0.85 11.21
CA ASN A 200 11.33 1.62 11.09
C ASN A 200 11.35 2.55 9.87
N PRO A 201 11.33 2.05 8.64
CA PRO A 201 11.24 2.90 7.46
C PRO A 201 9.84 3.49 7.28
N GLU A 202 9.77 4.70 6.72
CA GLU A 202 8.52 5.29 6.28
C GLU A 202 8.03 4.63 4.99
N VAL A 203 6.72 4.40 4.91
CA VAL A 203 6.05 3.77 3.78
C VAL A 203 5.16 4.77 3.06
N PHE A 204 5.16 4.69 1.74
CA PHE A 204 4.43 5.61 0.88
C PHE A 204 3.56 4.87 -0.13
N PHE A 205 2.53 5.57 -0.63
CA PHE A 205 1.91 5.23 -1.90
C PHE A 205 2.58 6.03 -3.01
N VAL A 206 2.71 5.40 -4.18
CA VAL A 206 3.39 5.99 -5.33
C VAL A 206 2.47 6.09 -6.53
N PHE A 207 2.59 7.19 -7.25
CA PHE A 207 1.76 7.56 -8.39
C PHE A 207 2.67 7.85 -9.59
N PRO A 208 2.76 6.94 -10.58
CA PRO A 208 3.57 7.18 -11.77
C PRO A 208 3.24 8.49 -12.45
N GLN A 209 4.24 9.20 -12.97
CA GLN A 209 4.13 10.56 -13.53
C GLN A 209 3.48 10.57 -14.93
N THR A 210 2.31 9.93 -15.03
CA THR A 210 1.33 10.12 -16.12
C THR A 210 0.43 11.31 -15.79
N GLN A 211 -0.31 11.82 -16.77
CA GLN A 211 -1.30 12.87 -16.51
C GLN A 211 -2.33 12.43 -15.46
N LYS A 212 -2.79 11.18 -15.54
CA LYS A 212 -3.72 10.57 -14.59
C LYS A 212 -3.08 10.41 -13.21
N GLY A 213 -1.86 9.84 -13.14
CA GLY A 213 -1.15 9.63 -11.88
C GLY A 213 -0.92 10.93 -11.11
N LYS A 214 -0.52 12.01 -11.78
CA LYS A 214 -0.36 13.36 -11.17
C LYS A 214 -1.67 13.86 -10.56
N ARG A 215 -2.79 13.70 -11.27
CA ARG A 215 -4.11 14.07 -10.78
C ARG A 215 -4.53 13.24 -9.57
N LEU A 216 -4.34 11.92 -9.64
CA LEU A 216 -4.64 10.99 -8.53
C LEU A 216 -3.78 11.29 -7.30
N LYS A 217 -2.48 11.53 -7.47
CA LYS A 217 -1.58 11.97 -6.39
C LYS A 217 -2.12 13.22 -5.69
N ALA A 218 -2.49 14.25 -6.45
CA ALA A 218 -3.01 15.49 -5.87
C ALA A 218 -4.33 15.29 -5.10
N ILE A 219 -5.21 14.37 -5.57
CA ILE A 219 -6.45 14.01 -4.85
C ILE A 219 -6.09 13.28 -3.56
N PHE A 220 -5.20 12.29 -3.64
CA PHE A 220 -4.75 11.49 -2.49
C PHE A 220 -4.09 12.36 -1.42
N ASN A 221 -3.16 13.23 -1.78
CA ASN A 221 -2.47 14.13 -0.85
C ASN A 221 -3.45 15.04 -0.09
N ARG A 222 -4.45 15.61 -0.79
CA ARG A 222 -5.49 16.41 -0.11
C ARG A 222 -6.36 15.56 0.82
N ALA A 223 -6.63 14.30 0.46
CA ALA A 223 -7.37 13.40 1.34
C ALA A 223 -6.55 13.03 2.57
N MET A 224 -5.26 12.71 2.40
CA MET A 224 -4.34 12.41 3.49
C MET A 224 -4.22 13.57 4.48
N ALA A 225 -4.05 14.80 3.99
CA ALA A 225 -4.00 15.99 4.85
C ALA A 225 -5.27 16.13 5.71
N ARG A 226 -6.47 16.02 5.11
CA ARG A 226 -7.73 16.08 5.84
C ARG A 226 -7.88 14.95 6.86
N MET A 227 -7.48 13.73 6.50
CA MET A 227 -7.53 12.57 7.41
C MET A 227 -6.55 12.73 8.58
N ALA A 228 -5.37 13.32 8.35
CA ALA A 228 -4.41 13.64 9.40
C ALA A 228 -4.97 14.68 10.38
N GLU A 229 -5.49 15.80 9.87
CA GLU A 229 -6.08 16.88 10.68
C GLU A 229 -7.30 16.41 11.51
N SER A 230 -8.14 15.52 10.94
CA SER A 230 -9.34 15.00 11.61
C SER A 230 -9.09 13.83 12.56
N GLY A 231 -7.86 13.28 12.60
CA GLY A 231 -7.53 12.06 13.32
C GLY A 231 -8.12 10.77 12.68
N GLU A 232 -8.59 10.87 11.43
CA GLU A 232 -9.15 9.72 10.71
C GLU A 232 -8.07 8.70 10.37
N LEU A 233 -6.84 9.13 10.05
CA LEU A 233 -5.70 8.22 9.80
C LEU A 233 -5.51 7.26 10.97
N ASP A 234 -5.50 7.79 12.20
CA ASP A 234 -5.33 7.01 13.42
C ASP A 234 -6.49 6.02 13.62
N ARG A 235 -7.72 6.44 13.33
CA ARG A 235 -8.90 5.57 13.42
C ARG A 235 -8.84 4.45 12.40
N LEU A 236 -8.52 4.75 11.14
CA LEU A 236 -8.39 3.76 10.07
C LEU A 236 -7.27 2.76 10.37
N PHE A 237 -6.12 3.25 10.86
CA PHE A 237 -5.01 2.41 11.25
C PHE A 237 -5.43 1.42 12.34
N ARG A 238 -5.94 1.91 13.48
CA ARG A 238 -6.36 1.07 14.62
C ARG A 238 -7.49 0.10 14.30
N ALA A 239 -8.35 0.44 13.35
CA ALA A 239 -9.44 -0.44 12.91
C ALA A 239 -8.95 -1.66 12.10
N ASN A 240 -7.78 -1.56 11.46
CA ASN A 240 -7.24 -2.57 10.56
C ASN A 240 -6.00 -3.27 11.10
N ILE A 241 -5.20 -2.58 11.93
CA ILE A 241 -3.92 -3.08 12.43
C ILE A 241 -4.00 -3.32 13.94
N SER A 242 -3.75 -4.56 14.34
CA SER A 242 -3.88 -5.01 15.74
C SER A 242 -2.62 -4.78 16.60
N TYR A 243 -1.50 -4.38 16.00
CA TYR A 243 -0.27 -4.06 16.72
C TYR A 243 0.00 -2.55 16.72
N ARG A 244 0.80 -2.09 17.68
CA ARG A 244 1.15 -0.67 17.82
C ARG A 244 2.18 -0.25 16.76
N ALA A 245 1.76 0.03 15.54
CA ALA A 245 2.58 0.81 14.63
C ALA A 245 2.42 2.31 14.94
N ARG A 246 3.45 3.10 14.74
CA ARG A 246 3.34 4.56 14.79
C ARG A 246 2.65 5.03 13.52
N VAL A 247 1.52 5.69 13.68
CA VAL A 247 0.94 6.50 12.61
C VAL A 247 1.84 7.72 12.42
N PRO A 248 2.16 8.12 11.18
CA PRO A 248 2.88 9.35 10.94
C PRO A 248 2.14 10.52 11.59
N THR A 249 2.78 11.24 12.50
CA THR A 249 2.26 12.52 12.98
C THR A 249 2.59 13.56 11.91
N ALA A 250 1.58 14.25 11.39
CA ALA A 250 1.81 15.42 10.57
C ALA A 250 2.66 16.41 11.37
N ASN A 251 3.86 16.72 10.88
CA ASN A 251 4.72 17.79 11.39
C ASN A 251 4.20 19.14 10.90
#